data_e947ef4e55ad8701e7b86e3015c4a41d
#
_entry.id   e947ef4e55ad8701e7b86e3015c4a41d
#
_cell.length_a   1.000
_cell.length_b   1.000
_cell.length_c   1.000
_cell.angle_alpha   90.00
_cell.angle_beta   90.00
_cell.angle_gamma   90.00
#
_symmetry.space_group_name_H-M   'P 1'
#
loop_
_entity.id
_entity.type
_entity.pdbx_description
1 polymer ?
#
loop_
_entity_poly.entity_id
_entity_poly.type
_entity_poly.pdbx_seq_one_letter_code
_entity_poly.pdbx_strand_id
1 'polypeptide(L)'
;MSGPGGGESDVIPVIRLQKIYRQDEDAEICINAKKIKEGNTDIREGKDFHFIECSRMEDIKNAMAVQYVKDVDKYGLGNVFCLCPYIEHVAGVNDMNKCLQDLINPLKENEKHVLAGSLDFRIGDIVMHQKRNTELASNGDLGVITDIIWDDEEYAIIVSMNGRELSYDKDNIQYLTLAYAMSIHKSQGSEAKAVVACYSSYHVGMIYMNIPYVAVSRGKKNVSIFGEKATLKEAIINGCGARRITLLGYELAFLGGKFVAA
;
A
#
# COMPACT_ATOMS: atom_id res chain seq x y z
N MET A 1 10.60 -32.87 -2.18
CA MET A 1 9.66 -33.31 -3.22
C MET A 1 8.93 -32.10 -3.72
N SER A 2 9.20 -31.65 -4.93
CA SER A 2 8.59 -30.50 -5.57
C SER A 2 7.12 -30.81 -5.83
N GLY A 3 6.23 -30.07 -5.16
CA GLY A 3 4.80 -30.12 -5.42
C GLY A 3 4.49 -29.69 -6.86
N PRO A 4 3.42 -30.21 -7.49
CA PRO A 4 3.10 -29.91 -8.87
C PRO A 4 2.81 -28.42 -9.02
N GLY A 5 3.60 -27.77 -9.86
CA GLY A 5 3.44 -26.37 -10.23
C GLY A 5 2.06 -26.14 -10.85
N GLY A 6 1.50 -24.99 -10.54
CA GLY A 6 0.20 -24.57 -11.04
C GLY A 6 0.08 -24.68 -12.55
N GLY A 7 -0.99 -25.32 -12.97
CA GLY A 7 -1.68 -25.26 -14.23
C GLY A 7 -0.85 -25.06 -15.50
N GLU A 8 -0.17 -26.07 -15.95
CA GLU A 8 0.20 -26.16 -17.37
C GLU A 8 -1.03 -26.69 -18.12
N SER A 9 -1.51 -25.90 -19.07
CA SER A 9 -2.62 -26.28 -19.95
C SER A 9 -2.06 -26.48 -21.35
N ASP A 10 -2.29 -27.64 -21.96
CA ASP A 10 -1.92 -27.90 -23.36
C ASP A 10 -2.82 -27.09 -24.36
N VAL A 11 -3.90 -26.49 -23.86
CA VAL A 11 -4.90 -25.78 -24.66
C VAL A 11 -4.73 -24.25 -24.59
N ILE A 12 -4.25 -23.75 -23.45
CA ILE A 12 -4.04 -22.30 -23.24
C ILE A 12 -2.55 -22.07 -23.05
N PRO A 13 -1.89 -21.27 -23.89
CA PRO A 13 -0.47 -20.97 -23.74
C PRO A 13 -0.22 -20.22 -22.42
N VAL A 14 0.70 -20.74 -21.61
CA VAL A 14 1.10 -20.14 -20.34
C VAL A 14 2.36 -19.30 -20.57
N ILE A 15 2.26 -17.98 -20.40
CA ILE A 15 3.41 -17.07 -20.44
C ILE A 15 3.80 -16.73 -19.00
N ARG A 16 5.03 -17.06 -18.63
CA ARG A 16 5.60 -16.70 -17.31
C ARG A 16 6.51 -15.47 -17.47
N LEU A 17 6.12 -14.35 -16.87
CA LEU A 17 6.97 -13.17 -16.78
C LEU A 17 8.08 -13.44 -15.76
N GLN A 18 9.33 -13.40 -16.20
CA GLN A 18 10.51 -13.71 -15.36
C GLN A 18 11.30 -12.47 -14.98
N LYS A 19 11.24 -11.40 -15.77
CA LYS A 19 12.07 -10.21 -15.59
C LYS A 19 11.32 -9.10 -14.87
N ILE A 20 11.96 -8.55 -13.83
CA ILE A 20 11.47 -7.38 -13.10
C ILE A 20 12.17 -6.15 -13.72
N TYR A 21 11.40 -5.23 -14.32
CA TYR A 21 11.93 -4.01 -14.94
C TYR A 21 11.85 -2.78 -14.05
N ARG A 22 11.35 -2.91 -12.80
CA ARG A 22 11.03 -1.79 -11.91
C ARG A 22 12.23 -1.26 -11.16
N GLN A 23 13.19 -2.12 -10.85
CA GLN A 23 14.41 -1.81 -10.07
C GLN A 23 15.61 -2.50 -10.74
N ASP A 24 16.82 -2.06 -10.37
CA ASP A 24 18.05 -2.77 -10.74
C ASP A 24 18.02 -4.19 -10.14
N GLU A 25 18.40 -5.20 -10.90
CA GLU A 25 18.33 -6.61 -10.47
C GLU A 25 19.19 -6.88 -9.22
N ASP A 26 20.24 -6.08 -9.02
CA ASP A 26 21.17 -6.17 -7.88
C ASP A 26 20.72 -5.34 -6.65
N ALA A 27 19.60 -4.61 -6.74
CA ALA A 27 19.06 -3.84 -5.62
C ALA A 27 18.51 -4.76 -4.54
N GLU A 28 18.77 -4.47 -3.25
CA GLU A 28 18.29 -5.28 -2.13
C GLU A 28 16.76 -5.38 -2.12
N ILE A 29 16.05 -4.32 -2.56
CA ILE A 29 14.58 -4.36 -2.74
C ILE A 29 14.19 -5.49 -3.68
N CYS A 30 14.85 -5.62 -4.84
CA CYS A 30 14.55 -6.65 -5.84
C CYS A 30 14.87 -8.05 -5.30
N ILE A 31 16.06 -8.21 -4.71
CA ILE A 31 16.52 -9.46 -4.11
C ILE A 31 15.56 -9.90 -3.00
N ASN A 32 15.19 -8.99 -2.09
CA ASN A 32 14.30 -9.30 -0.98
C ASN A 32 12.87 -9.61 -1.45
N ALA A 33 12.33 -8.88 -2.42
CA ALA A 33 11.03 -9.18 -3.01
C ALA A 33 11.00 -10.60 -3.60
N LYS A 34 12.06 -11.00 -4.31
CA LYS A 34 12.19 -12.35 -4.85
C LYS A 34 12.27 -13.40 -3.73
N LYS A 35 13.12 -13.17 -2.72
CA LYS A 35 13.26 -14.07 -1.56
C LYS A 35 11.93 -14.25 -0.82
N ILE A 36 11.20 -13.17 -0.55
CA ILE A 36 9.88 -13.21 0.08
C ILE A 36 8.92 -14.06 -0.75
N LYS A 37 8.88 -13.84 -2.06
CA LYS A 37 8.04 -14.60 -2.98
C LYS A 37 8.36 -16.10 -2.98
N GLU A 38 9.62 -16.46 -2.76
CA GLU A 38 10.11 -17.85 -2.69
C GLU A 38 9.97 -18.48 -1.29
N GLY A 39 9.47 -17.73 -0.29
CA GLY A 39 9.38 -18.18 1.10
C GLY A 39 10.71 -18.17 1.85
N ASN A 40 11.73 -17.51 1.30
CA ASN A 40 13.06 -17.41 1.91
C ASN A 40 13.10 -16.23 2.89
N THR A 41 13.43 -16.50 4.14
CA THR A 41 13.46 -15.54 5.25
C THR A 41 14.81 -14.84 5.44
N ASP A 42 15.80 -15.15 4.60
CA ASP A 42 17.13 -14.51 4.65
C ASP A 42 17.08 -13.13 3.97
N ILE A 43 16.45 -12.16 4.62
CA ILE A 43 16.30 -10.78 4.14
C ILE A 43 17.60 -10.03 4.33
N ARG A 44 18.06 -9.31 3.30
CA ARG A 44 19.27 -8.51 3.29
C ARG A 44 18.98 -7.05 3.53
N GLU A 45 19.74 -6.43 4.42
CA GLU A 45 19.77 -4.98 4.60
C GLU A 45 20.87 -4.37 3.71
N GLY A 46 20.66 -3.13 3.24
CA GLY A 46 21.61 -2.45 2.37
C GLY A 46 21.22 -0.99 2.10
N LYS A 47 21.60 -0.47 0.96
CA LYS A 47 21.42 0.96 0.65
C LYS A 47 19.97 1.39 0.44
N ASP A 48 19.15 0.49 -0.06
CA ASP A 48 17.78 0.75 -0.48
C ASP A 48 16.74 -0.05 0.32
N PHE A 49 17.18 -0.96 1.20
CA PHE A 49 16.30 -1.77 2.03
C PHE A 49 16.79 -1.79 3.49
N HIS A 50 15.91 -1.39 4.41
CA HIS A 50 16.19 -1.27 5.85
C HIS A 50 15.11 -2.00 6.65
N PHE A 51 15.54 -2.72 7.68
CA PHE A 51 14.64 -3.27 8.69
C PHE A 51 14.99 -2.68 10.06
N ILE A 52 14.01 -2.01 10.67
CA ILE A 52 14.14 -1.36 11.97
C ILE A 52 13.36 -2.17 13.00
N GLU A 53 14.10 -2.82 13.90
CA GLU A 53 13.53 -3.64 14.97
C GLU A 53 12.81 -2.77 15.99
N CYS A 54 11.49 -2.94 16.14
CA CYS A 54 10.63 -2.27 17.10
C CYS A 54 9.52 -3.24 17.53
N SER A 55 9.18 -3.30 18.82
CA SER A 55 8.14 -4.20 19.33
C SER A 55 6.91 -3.48 19.88
N ARG A 56 7.06 -2.24 20.39
CA ARG A 56 5.94 -1.45 20.89
C ARG A 56 5.29 -0.68 19.75
N MET A 57 3.96 -0.76 19.63
CA MET A 57 3.22 -0.13 18.52
C MET A 57 3.44 1.40 18.45
N GLU A 58 3.54 2.08 19.61
CA GLU A 58 3.83 3.53 19.64
C GLU A 58 5.25 3.85 19.12
N ASP A 59 6.23 3.01 19.43
CA ASP A 59 7.60 3.20 18.93
C ASP A 59 7.66 2.96 17.41
N ILE A 60 6.91 1.95 16.91
CA ILE A 60 6.74 1.68 15.48
C ILE A 60 6.12 2.90 14.79
N LYS A 61 5.00 3.42 15.31
CA LYS A 61 4.31 4.60 14.79
C LYS A 61 5.25 5.80 14.67
N ASN A 62 5.94 6.12 15.77
CA ASN A 62 6.84 7.26 15.82
C ASN A 62 8.02 7.10 14.84
N ALA A 63 8.63 5.92 14.79
CA ALA A 63 9.74 5.63 13.89
C ALA A 63 9.32 5.67 12.41
N MET A 64 8.12 5.14 12.08
CA MET A 64 7.54 5.26 10.75
C MET A 64 7.29 6.71 10.36
N ALA A 65 6.74 7.52 11.27
CA ALA A 65 6.47 8.93 11.02
C ALA A 65 7.76 9.71 10.74
N VAL A 66 8.79 9.51 11.55
CA VAL A 66 10.12 10.14 11.35
C VAL A 66 10.73 9.73 10.00
N GLN A 67 10.65 8.46 9.64
CA GLN A 67 11.18 7.99 8.35
C GLN A 67 10.37 8.53 7.18
N TYR A 68 9.04 8.57 7.29
CA TYR A 68 8.17 9.12 6.26
C TYR A 68 8.49 10.59 5.96
N VAL A 69 8.64 11.43 7.00
CA VAL A 69 9.02 12.84 6.84
C VAL A 69 10.36 12.97 6.10
N LYS A 70 11.40 12.21 6.51
CA LYS A 70 12.69 12.19 5.82
C LYS A 70 12.59 11.81 4.35
N ASP A 71 11.75 10.81 4.05
CA ASP A 71 11.57 10.35 2.68
C ASP A 71 10.75 11.36 1.86
N VAL A 72 9.77 12.06 2.46
CA VAL A 72 9.03 13.16 1.81
C VAL A 72 9.96 14.33 1.50
N ASP A 73 10.84 14.72 2.41
CA ASP A 73 11.84 15.77 2.17
C ASP A 73 12.77 15.42 1.01
N LYS A 74 13.13 14.15 0.87
CA LYS A 74 14.05 13.67 -0.18
C LYS A 74 13.38 13.44 -1.53
N TYR A 75 12.17 12.89 -1.53
CA TYR A 75 11.52 12.39 -2.75
C TYR A 75 10.28 13.19 -3.16
N GLY A 76 9.75 14.02 -2.27
CA GLY A 76 8.52 14.79 -2.44
C GLY A 76 7.26 14.02 -2.01
N LEU A 77 6.26 14.77 -1.53
CA LEU A 77 4.95 14.25 -1.19
C LEU A 77 4.31 13.59 -2.43
N GLY A 78 3.64 12.44 -2.23
CA GLY A 78 3.09 11.63 -3.33
C GLY A 78 4.07 10.60 -3.93
N ASN A 79 5.38 10.74 -3.65
CA ASN A 79 6.39 9.74 -4.02
C ASN A 79 6.79 8.81 -2.87
N VAL A 80 6.12 8.91 -1.73
CA VAL A 80 6.36 8.10 -0.52
C VAL A 80 5.05 7.44 -0.11
N PHE A 81 5.07 6.13 0.08
CA PHE A 81 3.93 5.39 0.61
C PHE A 81 4.18 4.97 2.06
N CYS A 82 3.26 5.34 2.96
CA CYS A 82 3.15 4.75 4.28
C CYS A 82 2.11 3.62 4.19
N LEU A 83 2.55 2.37 4.33
CA LEU A 83 1.73 1.19 4.12
C LEU A 83 1.42 0.50 5.45
N CYS A 84 0.14 0.47 5.81
CA CYS A 84 -0.33 -0.12 7.05
C CYS A 84 -1.12 -1.40 6.78
N PRO A 85 -0.91 -2.47 7.59
CA PRO A 85 -1.69 -3.73 7.45
C PRO A 85 -3.15 -3.56 7.88
N TYR A 86 -3.44 -2.69 8.85
CA TYR A 86 -4.77 -2.41 9.39
C TYR A 86 -5.24 -0.99 9.11
N ILE A 87 -6.56 -0.78 9.15
CA ILE A 87 -7.18 0.54 9.00
C ILE A 87 -7.21 1.25 10.35
N GLU A 88 -7.73 0.56 11.38
CA GLU A 88 -7.88 1.06 12.74
C GLU A 88 -6.66 0.69 13.61
N HIS A 89 -6.64 1.16 14.84
CA HIS A 89 -5.60 0.95 15.85
C HIS A 89 -4.32 1.78 15.63
N VAL A 90 -3.42 1.68 16.61
CA VAL A 90 -2.11 2.35 16.61
C VAL A 90 -1.29 1.90 15.40
N ALA A 91 -0.68 2.83 14.70
CA ALA A 91 0.02 2.62 13.44
C ALA A 91 -0.86 2.04 12.31
N GLY A 92 -2.19 2.09 12.45
CA GLY A 92 -3.14 1.83 11.38
C GLY A 92 -3.28 3.02 10.42
N VAL A 93 -4.00 2.81 9.34
CA VAL A 93 -4.17 3.84 8.27
C VAL A 93 -4.73 5.15 8.84
N ASN A 94 -5.78 5.08 9.67
CA ASN A 94 -6.43 6.28 10.19
C ASN A 94 -5.53 7.04 11.16
N ASP A 95 -4.87 6.34 12.07
CA ASP A 95 -3.95 6.91 13.04
C ASP A 95 -2.70 7.51 12.37
N MET A 96 -2.12 6.81 11.39
CA MET A 96 -0.98 7.30 10.62
C MET A 96 -1.35 8.49 9.74
N ASN A 97 -2.51 8.50 9.10
CA ASN A 97 -2.96 9.66 8.31
C ASN A 97 -3.03 10.92 9.16
N LYS A 98 -3.64 10.84 10.35
CA LYS A 98 -3.72 11.98 11.27
C LYS A 98 -2.33 12.42 11.74
N CYS A 99 -1.49 11.48 12.17
CA CYS A 99 -0.14 11.78 12.64
C CYS A 99 0.71 12.43 11.53
N LEU A 100 0.69 11.88 10.33
CA LEU A 100 1.48 12.36 9.21
C LEU A 100 0.96 13.69 8.65
N GLN A 101 -0.36 13.89 8.63
CA GLN A 101 -0.97 15.18 8.27
C GLN A 101 -0.47 16.30 9.20
N ASP A 102 -0.53 16.07 10.51
CA ASP A 102 -0.11 17.09 11.49
C ASP A 102 1.41 17.38 11.42
N LEU A 103 2.23 16.43 10.96
CA LEU A 103 3.67 16.64 10.76
C LEU A 103 4.01 17.32 9.44
N ILE A 104 3.32 16.98 8.36
CA ILE A 104 3.62 17.46 7.00
C ILE A 104 2.83 18.73 6.68
N ASN A 105 1.57 18.78 7.08
CA ASN A 105 0.63 19.85 6.76
C ASN A 105 -0.15 20.29 8.02
N PRO A 106 0.53 20.84 9.06
CA PRO A 106 -0.15 21.29 10.26
C PRO A 106 -1.13 22.42 9.95
N LEU A 107 -2.33 22.34 10.53
CA LEU A 107 -3.34 23.39 10.39
C LEU A 107 -2.82 24.70 10.99
N LYS A 108 -2.80 25.75 10.18
CA LYS A 108 -2.41 27.11 10.60
C LYS A 108 -3.62 27.92 11.03
N GLU A 109 -3.40 28.92 11.84
CA GLU A 109 -4.43 29.83 12.29
C GLU A 109 -5.10 30.53 11.06
N ASN A 110 -6.44 30.50 11.01
CA ASN A 110 -7.27 31.04 9.92
C ASN A 110 -7.10 30.35 8.55
N GLU A 111 -6.50 29.17 8.48
CA GLU A 111 -6.43 28.41 7.24
C GLU A 111 -7.78 27.72 6.95
N LYS A 112 -8.19 27.74 5.67
CA LYS A 112 -9.42 27.06 5.23
C LYS A 112 -9.25 25.55 5.36
N HIS A 113 -10.20 24.90 6.01
CA HIS A 113 -10.26 23.46 6.12
C HIS A 113 -11.72 22.97 6.15
N VAL A 114 -11.96 21.69 5.91
CA VAL A 114 -13.28 21.07 5.92
C VAL A 114 -13.27 19.84 6.82
N LEU A 115 -14.14 19.85 7.82
CA LEU A 115 -14.39 18.67 8.66
C LEU A 115 -15.50 17.82 8.05
N ALA A 116 -15.16 16.62 7.61
CA ALA A 116 -16.11 15.65 7.07
C ALA A 116 -16.02 14.34 7.87
N GLY A 117 -16.94 14.15 8.79
CA GLY A 117 -16.89 13.05 9.76
C GLY A 117 -15.67 13.15 10.68
N SER A 118 -14.79 12.17 10.64
CA SER A 118 -13.53 12.16 11.41
C SER A 118 -12.33 12.71 10.63
N LEU A 119 -12.52 13.10 9.38
CA LEU A 119 -11.46 13.62 8.52
C LEU A 119 -11.47 15.15 8.52
N ASP A 120 -10.29 15.75 8.63
CA ASP A 120 -10.02 17.16 8.50
C ASP A 120 -9.23 17.39 7.22
N PHE A 121 -9.86 17.96 6.19
CA PHE A 121 -9.23 18.21 4.90
C PHE A 121 -8.67 19.62 4.85
N ARG A 122 -7.36 19.75 4.54
CA ARG A 122 -6.61 21.01 4.49
C ARG A 122 -6.03 21.23 3.10
N ILE A 123 -5.87 22.46 2.69
CA ILE A 123 -5.14 22.79 1.44
C ILE A 123 -3.71 22.21 1.53
N GLY A 124 -3.27 21.53 0.49
CA GLY A 124 -1.98 20.84 0.46
C GLY A 124 -2.02 19.37 0.89
N ASP A 125 -3.13 18.88 1.42
CA ASP A 125 -3.25 17.45 1.77
C ASP A 125 -3.16 16.55 0.55
N ILE A 126 -2.43 15.44 0.70
CA ILE A 126 -2.53 14.33 -0.24
C ILE A 126 -3.77 13.50 0.08
N VAL A 127 -4.58 13.26 -0.95
CA VAL A 127 -5.86 12.56 -0.84
C VAL A 127 -5.99 11.45 -1.89
N MET A 128 -6.92 10.54 -1.65
CA MET A 128 -7.24 9.42 -2.56
C MET A 128 -8.73 9.37 -2.83
N HIS A 129 -9.09 9.17 -4.10
CA HIS A 129 -10.45 8.78 -4.46
C HIS A 129 -10.70 7.32 -4.08
N GLN A 130 -11.83 7.04 -3.42
CA GLN A 130 -12.10 5.72 -2.86
C GLN A 130 -13.52 5.21 -3.12
N LYS A 131 -13.78 3.99 -2.70
CA LYS A 131 -15.02 3.20 -2.75
C LYS A 131 -15.31 2.66 -4.15
N ARG A 132 -15.52 3.49 -5.14
CA ARG A 132 -15.86 3.08 -6.51
C ARG A 132 -15.32 4.06 -7.53
N ASN A 133 -15.21 3.63 -8.77
CA ASN A 133 -14.99 4.55 -9.88
C ASN A 133 -16.23 5.43 -10.05
N THR A 134 -16.01 6.70 -10.28
CA THR A 134 -17.02 7.70 -10.56
C THR A 134 -16.68 8.43 -11.85
N GLU A 135 -17.53 9.36 -12.31
CA GLU A 135 -17.18 10.25 -13.42
C GLU A 135 -15.99 11.16 -13.07
N LEU A 136 -15.78 11.42 -11.77
CA LEU A 136 -14.67 12.24 -11.30
C LEU A 136 -13.34 11.51 -11.45
N ALA A 137 -13.20 10.33 -10.83
CA ALA A 137 -11.93 9.61 -10.71
C ALA A 137 -12.13 8.10 -10.52
N SER A 138 -11.06 7.35 -10.72
CA SER A 138 -11.00 5.92 -10.43
C SER A 138 -10.65 5.66 -8.97
N ASN A 139 -11.15 4.55 -8.43
CA ASN A 139 -10.81 4.13 -7.08
C ASN A 139 -9.29 3.87 -6.95
N GLY A 140 -8.64 4.59 -6.05
CA GLY A 140 -7.19 4.55 -5.82
C GLY A 140 -6.41 5.70 -6.46
N ASP A 141 -7.05 6.56 -7.27
CA ASP A 141 -6.40 7.75 -7.81
C ASP A 141 -5.98 8.70 -6.68
N LEU A 142 -4.74 9.18 -6.76
CA LEU A 142 -4.15 10.12 -5.80
C LEU A 142 -4.17 11.54 -6.33
N GLY A 143 -4.39 12.49 -5.45
CA GLY A 143 -4.38 13.92 -5.75
C GLY A 143 -3.93 14.76 -4.57
N VAL A 144 -3.83 16.07 -4.78
CA VAL A 144 -3.51 17.06 -3.75
C VAL A 144 -4.61 18.10 -3.73
N ILE A 145 -5.05 18.49 -2.53
CA ILE A 145 -6.04 19.58 -2.35
C ILE A 145 -5.34 20.89 -2.70
N THR A 146 -5.87 21.58 -3.71
CA THR A 146 -5.33 22.87 -4.20
C THR A 146 -6.08 24.07 -3.67
N ASP A 147 -7.38 23.93 -3.40
CA ASP A 147 -8.20 25.00 -2.81
C ASP A 147 -9.39 24.43 -2.05
N ILE A 148 -9.97 25.24 -1.18
CA ILE A 148 -11.24 25.01 -0.47
C ILE A 148 -12.08 26.28 -0.62
N ILE A 149 -13.19 26.14 -1.32
CA ILE A 149 -14.14 27.23 -1.58
C ILE A 149 -15.31 27.07 -0.62
N TRP A 150 -15.66 28.13 0.07
CA TRP A 150 -16.85 28.22 0.92
C TRP A 150 -17.85 29.20 0.30
N ASP A 151 -19.12 28.80 0.23
CA ASP A 151 -20.25 29.63 -0.16
C ASP A 151 -21.35 29.39 0.87
N ASP A 152 -21.47 30.35 1.81
CA ASP A 152 -22.29 30.24 3.01
C ASP A 152 -22.01 28.94 3.81
N GLU A 153 -22.96 28.04 3.85
CA GLU A 153 -22.85 26.73 4.54
C GLU A 153 -22.38 25.58 3.63
N GLU A 154 -22.12 25.88 2.36
CA GLU A 154 -21.66 24.90 1.39
C GLU A 154 -20.16 25.02 1.15
N TYR A 155 -19.53 23.91 0.81
CA TYR A 155 -18.10 23.87 0.47
C TYR A 155 -17.84 23.06 -0.78
N ALA A 156 -16.74 23.41 -1.45
CA ALA A 156 -16.15 22.61 -2.50
C ALA A 156 -14.65 22.48 -2.23
N ILE A 157 -14.17 21.24 -2.14
CA ILE A 157 -12.74 20.90 -2.05
C ILE A 157 -12.24 20.68 -3.47
N ILE A 158 -11.29 21.49 -3.92
CA ILE A 158 -10.67 21.36 -5.23
C ILE A 158 -9.44 20.49 -5.11
N VAL A 159 -9.38 19.43 -5.91
CA VAL A 159 -8.29 18.44 -5.90
C VAL A 159 -7.65 18.35 -7.27
N SER A 160 -6.35 18.60 -7.34
CA SER A 160 -5.55 18.29 -8.53
C SER A 160 -5.23 16.79 -8.56
N MET A 161 -5.79 16.08 -9.53
CA MET A 161 -5.69 14.62 -9.65
C MET A 161 -5.52 14.24 -11.12
N ASN A 162 -4.47 13.48 -11.44
CA ASN A 162 -4.16 13.04 -12.82
C ASN A 162 -4.14 14.19 -13.86
N GLY A 163 -3.64 15.38 -13.45
CA GLY A 163 -3.56 16.56 -14.32
C GLY A 163 -4.90 17.28 -14.56
N ARG A 164 -5.93 16.95 -13.80
CA ARG A 164 -7.25 17.62 -13.82
C ARG A 164 -7.58 18.18 -12.45
N GLU A 165 -8.36 19.24 -12.41
CA GLU A 165 -8.97 19.74 -11.19
C GLU A 165 -10.36 19.11 -11.04
N LEU A 166 -10.62 18.51 -9.88
CA LEU A 166 -11.87 17.85 -9.53
C LEU A 166 -12.45 18.54 -8.30
N SER A 167 -13.77 18.68 -8.25
CA SER A 167 -14.49 19.28 -7.14
C SER A 167 -15.21 18.24 -6.31
N TYR A 168 -15.00 18.27 -5.00
CA TYR A 168 -15.68 17.43 -4.02
C TYR A 168 -16.49 18.32 -3.06
N ASP A 169 -17.79 18.09 -3.03
CA ASP A 169 -18.80 18.76 -2.20
C ASP A 169 -19.41 17.80 -1.17
N LYS A 170 -20.46 18.24 -0.47
CA LYS A 170 -21.16 17.41 0.54
C LYS A 170 -21.70 16.09 -0.02
N ASP A 171 -22.08 16.03 -1.28
CA ASP A 171 -22.71 14.85 -1.89
C ASP A 171 -21.68 13.76 -2.24
N ASN A 172 -20.46 14.18 -2.60
CA ASN A 172 -19.43 13.29 -3.10
C ASN A 172 -18.16 13.20 -2.22
N ILE A 173 -18.06 14.00 -1.13
CA ILE A 173 -16.94 13.97 -0.18
C ILE A 173 -16.66 12.57 0.40
N GLN A 174 -17.67 11.72 0.47
CA GLN A 174 -17.53 10.33 0.92
C GLN A 174 -16.59 9.48 0.03
N TYR A 175 -16.28 9.95 -1.17
CA TYR A 175 -15.32 9.32 -2.08
C TYR A 175 -13.90 9.84 -1.90
N LEU A 176 -13.67 10.81 -1.01
CA LEU A 176 -12.35 11.35 -0.72
C LEU A 176 -11.85 10.86 0.64
N THR A 177 -10.57 10.58 0.75
CA THR A 177 -9.90 10.26 2.02
C THR A 177 -8.47 10.79 2.02
N LEU A 178 -7.90 11.02 3.20
CA LEU A 178 -6.48 11.32 3.33
C LEU A 178 -5.63 10.14 2.84
N ALA A 179 -4.48 10.42 2.25
CA ALA A 179 -3.62 9.44 1.62
C ALA A 179 -2.14 9.58 1.99
N TYR A 180 -1.82 10.16 3.14
CA TYR A 180 -0.47 10.08 3.74
C TYR A 180 -0.12 8.62 4.07
N ALA A 181 -1.10 7.86 4.56
CA ALA A 181 -1.02 6.42 4.77
C ALA A 181 -2.18 5.70 4.07
N MET A 182 -1.91 4.48 3.61
CA MET A 182 -2.91 3.63 2.97
C MET A 182 -2.71 2.16 3.34
N SER A 183 -3.75 1.34 3.15
CA SER A 183 -3.59 -0.10 3.34
C SER A 183 -2.70 -0.69 2.24
N ILE A 184 -1.96 -1.76 2.59
CA ILE A 184 -1.09 -2.45 1.64
C ILE A 184 -1.87 -2.93 0.41
N HIS A 185 -3.14 -3.33 0.57
CA HIS A 185 -3.99 -3.73 -0.55
C HIS A 185 -4.30 -2.58 -1.51
N LYS A 186 -4.55 -1.37 -0.99
CA LYS A 186 -4.81 -0.20 -1.84
C LYS A 186 -3.59 0.24 -2.66
N SER A 187 -2.39 -0.10 -2.22
CA SER A 187 -1.16 0.19 -2.97
C SER A 187 -0.92 -0.73 -4.16
N GLN A 188 -1.74 -1.78 -4.34
CA GLN A 188 -1.58 -2.71 -5.47
C GLN A 188 -1.82 -1.98 -6.80
N GLY A 189 -0.91 -2.19 -7.75
CA GLY A 189 -0.94 -1.49 -9.04
C GLY A 189 -0.16 -0.17 -9.06
N SER A 190 0.08 0.44 -7.89
CA SER A 190 0.84 1.69 -7.76
C SER A 190 2.29 1.43 -7.37
N GLU A 191 3.12 2.47 -7.42
CA GLU A 191 4.54 2.43 -7.04
C GLU A 191 4.99 3.78 -6.50
N ALA A 192 6.00 3.77 -5.62
CA ALA A 192 6.56 4.96 -5.02
C ALA A 192 8.09 4.94 -5.04
N LYS A 193 8.73 6.10 -4.90
CA LYS A 193 10.19 6.16 -4.73
C LYS A 193 10.61 5.58 -3.39
N ALA A 194 9.82 5.82 -2.34
CA ALA A 194 10.08 5.24 -1.03
C ALA A 194 8.82 4.59 -0.45
N VAL A 195 9.04 3.56 0.38
CA VAL A 195 8.00 2.86 1.12
C VAL A 195 8.40 2.75 2.58
N VAL A 196 7.48 3.13 3.45
CA VAL A 196 7.53 2.91 4.89
C VAL A 196 6.42 1.94 5.25
N ALA A 197 6.72 0.81 5.88
CA ALA A 197 5.73 -0.20 6.23
C ALA A 197 6.00 -0.83 7.60
N CYS A 198 4.99 -1.41 8.25
CA CYS A 198 5.18 -2.08 9.52
C CYS A 198 4.68 -3.53 9.50
N TYR A 199 5.37 -4.36 10.30
CA TYR A 199 5.00 -5.74 10.58
C TYR A 199 5.24 -6.04 12.06
N SER A 200 4.16 -6.22 12.82
CA SER A 200 4.20 -6.52 14.25
C SER A 200 3.33 -7.72 14.58
N SER A 201 3.64 -8.40 15.67
CA SER A 201 2.85 -9.50 16.23
C SER A 201 1.39 -9.13 16.51
N TYR A 202 1.08 -7.86 16.69
CA TYR A 202 -0.30 -7.34 16.74
C TYR A 202 -1.07 -7.51 15.42
N HIS A 203 -0.39 -7.80 14.31
CA HIS A 203 -0.97 -7.93 12.96
C HIS A 203 -1.18 -9.39 12.54
N VAL A 204 -1.06 -10.36 13.44
CA VAL A 204 -1.01 -11.81 13.14
C VAL A 204 -2.16 -12.30 12.25
N GLY A 205 -3.36 -11.76 12.40
CA GLY A 205 -4.52 -12.15 11.58
C GLY A 205 -4.47 -11.73 10.10
N MET A 206 -3.56 -10.82 9.73
CA MET A 206 -3.47 -10.24 8.38
C MET A 206 -2.11 -10.48 7.71
N ILE A 207 -1.19 -11.18 8.38
CA ILE A 207 0.19 -11.36 7.92
C ILE A 207 0.31 -12.63 7.09
N TYR A 208 0.08 -12.49 5.77
CA TYR A 208 0.32 -13.53 4.78
C TYR A 208 1.48 -13.12 3.86
N MET A 209 2.16 -14.07 3.23
CA MET A 209 3.33 -13.86 2.37
C MET A 209 3.13 -12.78 1.30
N ASN A 210 1.96 -12.71 0.72
CA ASN A 210 1.68 -11.72 -0.32
C ASN A 210 1.68 -10.28 0.22
N ILE A 211 1.41 -10.05 1.50
CA ILE A 211 1.41 -8.70 2.10
C ILE A 211 2.84 -8.13 2.19
N PRO A 212 3.85 -8.83 2.77
CA PRO A 212 5.24 -8.38 2.72
C PRO A 212 5.76 -8.20 1.29
N TYR A 213 5.45 -9.14 0.39
CA TYR A 213 5.84 -9.03 -1.01
C TYR A 213 5.24 -7.79 -1.68
N VAL A 214 3.94 -7.55 -1.48
CA VAL A 214 3.27 -6.37 -2.05
C VAL A 214 3.92 -5.10 -1.55
N ALA A 215 4.12 -4.93 -0.23
CA ALA A 215 4.72 -3.72 0.33
C ALA A 215 6.13 -3.48 -0.21
N VAL A 216 7.02 -4.49 -0.16
CA VAL A 216 8.40 -4.36 -0.64
C VAL A 216 8.44 -4.05 -2.13
N SER A 217 7.61 -4.71 -2.93
CA SER A 217 7.58 -4.51 -4.38
C SER A 217 7.04 -3.16 -4.83
N ARG A 218 6.49 -2.32 -3.93
CA ARG A 218 6.04 -0.94 -4.26
C ARG A 218 7.19 0.06 -4.33
N GLY A 219 8.27 -0.16 -3.56
CA GLY A 219 9.39 0.79 -3.46
C GLY A 219 10.34 0.68 -4.65
N LYS A 220 10.80 1.84 -5.16
CA LYS A 220 11.78 1.92 -6.26
C LYS A 220 13.19 2.26 -5.80
N LYS A 221 13.33 3.05 -4.71
CA LYS A 221 14.60 3.65 -4.29
C LYS A 221 14.90 3.44 -2.81
N ASN A 222 13.86 3.29 -1.98
CA ASN A 222 14.00 3.06 -0.55
C ASN A 222 12.81 2.26 -0.01
N VAL A 223 13.08 1.24 0.81
CA VAL A 223 12.07 0.50 1.56
C VAL A 223 12.52 0.38 3.00
N SER A 224 11.74 0.91 3.92
CA SER A 224 11.97 0.82 5.35
C SER A 224 10.84 0.06 6.02
N ILE A 225 11.16 -1.05 6.66
CA ILE A 225 10.21 -1.91 7.37
C ILE A 225 10.46 -1.79 8.86
N PHE A 226 9.40 -1.55 9.62
CA PHE A 226 9.42 -1.39 11.07
C PHE A 226 8.65 -2.53 11.74
N GLY A 227 9.17 -3.05 12.84
CA GLY A 227 8.50 -4.10 13.59
C GLY A 227 9.42 -5.21 14.04
N GLU A 228 8.90 -6.43 14.11
CA GLU A 228 9.62 -7.59 14.66
C GLU A 228 10.09 -8.50 13.52
N LYS A 229 11.41 -8.72 13.43
CA LYS A 229 11.98 -9.64 12.40
C LYS A 229 11.38 -11.05 12.50
N ALA A 230 11.06 -11.50 13.69
CA ALA A 230 10.40 -12.80 13.90
C ALA A 230 9.04 -12.85 13.20
N THR A 231 8.22 -11.80 13.37
CA THR A 231 6.92 -11.69 12.73
C THR A 231 7.01 -11.62 11.20
N LEU A 232 7.97 -10.87 10.66
CA LEU A 232 8.19 -10.84 9.22
C LEU A 232 8.59 -12.23 8.68
N LYS A 233 9.48 -12.95 9.38
CA LYS A 233 9.89 -14.31 9.00
C LYS A 233 8.71 -15.28 9.04
N GLU A 234 7.89 -15.21 10.08
CA GLU A 234 6.68 -16.02 10.20
C GLU A 234 5.70 -15.70 9.06
N ALA A 235 5.50 -14.43 8.72
CA ALA A 235 4.67 -14.00 7.60
C ALA A 235 5.16 -14.58 6.27
N ILE A 236 6.48 -14.63 6.05
CA ILE A 236 7.09 -15.18 4.85
C ILE A 236 6.88 -16.70 4.79
N ILE A 237 7.06 -17.42 5.89
CA ILE A 237 6.92 -18.88 5.97
C ILE A 237 5.44 -19.30 5.80
N ASN A 238 4.54 -18.66 6.55
CA ASN A 238 3.11 -18.98 6.57
C ASN A 238 2.38 -18.48 5.34
N GLY A 239 2.99 -17.59 4.61
CA GLY A 239 2.40 -16.93 3.45
C GLY A 239 2.26 -17.81 2.21
N CYS A 240 2.66 -19.06 2.25
CA CYS A 240 2.20 -20.08 1.30
C CYS A 240 0.69 -20.35 1.43
N GLY A 241 0.00 -19.37 2.02
CA GLY A 241 -1.39 -19.35 2.40
C GLY A 241 -2.31 -19.87 1.34
N ALA A 242 -3.46 -20.18 1.77
CA ALA A 242 -4.59 -20.76 1.10
C ALA A 242 -4.45 -20.75 -0.43
N ARG A 243 -4.08 -21.91 -1.00
CA ARG A 243 -4.29 -22.14 -2.43
C ARG A 243 -5.70 -21.70 -2.73
N ARG A 244 -5.86 -20.75 -3.62
CA ARG A 244 -7.19 -20.39 -4.10
C ARG A 244 -7.80 -21.66 -4.69
N ILE A 245 -8.76 -22.21 -3.99
CA ILE A 245 -9.55 -23.32 -4.51
C ILE A 245 -10.39 -22.70 -5.63
N THR A 246 -10.07 -23.02 -6.86
CA THR A 246 -10.83 -22.58 -8.03
C THR A 246 -11.23 -23.81 -8.83
N LEU A 247 -12.42 -23.77 -9.41
CA LEU A 247 -12.90 -24.79 -10.34
C LEU A 247 -12.25 -24.67 -11.73
N LEU A 248 -11.38 -23.64 -11.94
CA LEU A 248 -10.79 -23.38 -13.25
C LEU A 248 -10.06 -24.60 -13.83
N GLY A 249 -9.35 -25.39 -13.00
CA GLY A 249 -8.70 -26.61 -13.43
C GLY A 249 -9.68 -27.68 -13.94
N TYR A 250 -10.82 -27.81 -13.28
CA TYR A 250 -11.89 -28.71 -13.70
C TYR A 250 -12.57 -28.22 -14.99
N GLU A 251 -12.86 -26.93 -15.08
CA GLU A 251 -13.45 -26.33 -16.28
C GLU A 251 -12.54 -26.46 -17.50
N LEU A 252 -11.24 -26.20 -17.34
CA LEU A 252 -10.27 -26.35 -18.41
C LEU A 252 -10.10 -27.81 -18.83
N ALA A 253 -10.09 -28.76 -17.88
CA ALA A 253 -10.06 -30.20 -18.18
C ALA A 253 -11.31 -30.67 -18.90
N PHE A 254 -12.49 -30.15 -18.50
CA PHE A 254 -13.77 -30.45 -19.14
C PHE A 254 -13.82 -29.94 -20.58
N LEU A 255 -13.43 -28.68 -20.81
CA LEU A 255 -13.36 -28.07 -22.14
C LEU A 255 -12.31 -28.75 -23.05
N GLY A 256 -11.23 -29.27 -22.48
CA GLY A 256 -10.18 -30.01 -23.19
C GLY A 256 -10.43 -31.50 -23.40
N GLY A 257 -11.57 -32.02 -22.95
CA GLY A 257 -11.93 -33.42 -23.08
C GLY A 257 -11.07 -34.40 -22.27
N LYS A 258 -10.26 -33.92 -21.32
CA LYS A 258 -9.43 -34.72 -20.41
C LYS A 258 -10.02 -34.68 -18.99
N PHE A 259 -10.65 -35.77 -18.57
CA PHE A 259 -10.99 -35.98 -17.15
C PHE A 259 -9.70 -36.33 -16.41
N VAL A 260 -9.23 -35.48 -15.52
CA VAL A 260 -8.26 -35.87 -14.49
C VAL A 260 -9.08 -36.19 -13.24
N ALA A 261 -9.22 -37.44 -12.92
CA ALA A 261 -9.78 -37.89 -11.65
C ALA A 261 -8.92 -37.33 -10.50
N ALA A 262 -9.59 -36.88 -9.43
CA ALA A 262 -8.99 -36.30 -8.23
C ALA A 262 -8.12 -37.31 -7.45
#